data_91ec67b4edf8b63c3ff1c586f353215a
#
_entry.id   91ec67b4edf8b63c3ff1c586f353215a
#
_cell.length_a   1.000
_cell.length_b   1.000
_cell.length_c   1.000
_cell.angle_alpha   90.00
_cell.angle_beta   90.00
_cell.angle_gamma   90.00
#
_symmetry.space_group_name_H-M   'P 1'
#
loop_
_entity.id
_entity.type
_entity.pdbx_description
1 polymer ?
#
loop_
_entity_poly.entity_id
_entity_poly.type
_entity_poly.pdbx_seq_one_letter_code
_entity_poly.pdbx_strand_id
1 'polypeptide(L)'
;KSGEEIPPRTQVLALEKDDGYKVILTLVGNDLKTFIEGDYSGFKAVLFSLNGIKSVENAPFMITAEGKELKPLIRACFKRALKLNFAKPLMREDRIFPEVFNYLGWCTWDALQIRVSYNGIKSKIEEFKDKNIPVKYVIIDDMWADCTLLNDIPRETDFPTMVIIQHESEMRDFSADKTRFPGGLKRTVAYLHENGLKVGVWYPVTGYWHGIKKGGALYEKIKDCLITVSGGREVVAPEYDKARKFFDLVNGILKDAGVDFIKVDNQSCYELYYSGVKSVGSAAKEFQRAIEDSAFEYFGGNLINCMGMDEACMLNREKSAVSRASDDFMPENSPWFSKHILQCSYNSLFYGEIYYSDWEDRKSTRLNS
;
A
#
# COMPACT_ATOMS: atom_id res chain seq x y z
N LYS A 1 13.63 15.03 -26.20
CA LYS A 1 14.14 13.92 -25.39
C LYS A 1 13.90 12.62 -26.12
N SER A 2 14.85 11.69 -26.08
CA SER A 2 14.67 10.37 -26.70
C SER A 2 13.72 9.52 -25.84
N GLY A 3 13.10 8.48 -26.46
CA GLY A 3 12.28 7.54 -25.70
C GLY A 3 13.04 6.80 -24.60
N GLU A 4 14.35 6.67 -24.73
CA GLU A 4 15.23 6.03 -23.74
C GLU A 4 15.22 6.71 -22.36
N GLU A 5 14.78 7.97 -22.28
CA GLU A 5 14.64 8.70 -21.03
C GLU A 5 13.32 8.37 -20.28
N ILE A 6 12.43 7.58 -20.90
CA ILE A 6 11.18 7.15 -20.25
C ILE A 6 11.49 5.98 -19.32
N PRO A 7 11.26 6.11 -18.00
CA PRO A 7 11.49 5.01 -17.08
C PRO A 7 10.68 3.77 -17.46
N PRO A 8 11.22 2.56 -17.26
CA PRO A 8 10.50 1.34 -17.55
C PRO A 8 9.20 1.28 -16.72
N ARG A 9 8.14 0.71 -17.31
CA ARG A 9 6.82 0.54 -16.69
C ARG A 9 6.15 1.86 -16.30
N THR A 10 6.39 2.93 -17.07
CA THR A 10 5.74 4.23 -16.87
C THR A 10 4.22 4.11 -17.04
N GLN A 11 3.47 4.63 -16.08
CA GLN A 11 2.00 4.58 -16.03
C GLN A 11 1.37 5.91 -16.48
N VAL A 12 2.04 7.01 -16.23
CA VAL A 12 1.61 8.35 -16.65
C VAL A 12 2.79 9.07 -17.28
N LEU A 13 2.57 9.64 -18.46
CA LEU A 13 3.58 10.43 -19.17
C LEU A 13 3.00 11.78 -19.56
N ALA A 14 3.66 12.86 -19.16
CA ALA A 14 3.37 14.20 -19.60
C ALA A 14 4.50 14.68 -20.51
N LEU A 15 4.16 15.11 -21.71
CA LEU A 15 5.08 15.64 -22.71
C LEU A 15 4.78 17.11 -22.95
N GLU A 16 5.81 17.95 -22.86
CA GLU A 16 5.73 19.35 -23.30
C GLU A 16 5.87 19.42 -24.82
N LYS A 17 5.06 20.26 -25.44
CA LYS A 17 5.04 20.57 -26.88
C LYS A 17 5.18 22.07 -27.07
N ASP A 18 5.44 22.51 -28.30
CA ASP A 18 5.62 23.91 -28.64
C ASP A 18 4.40 24.79 -28.25
N ASP A 19 3.21 24.22 -28.27
CA ASP A 19 1.93 24.92 -28.04
C ASP A 19 1.13 24.37 -26.83
N GLY A 20 1.75 23.58 -25.95
CA GLY A 20 1.07 23.04 -24.78
C GLY A 20 1.64 21.71 -24.32
N TYR A 21 0.75 20.81 -23.93
CA TYR A 21 1.10 19.53 -23.32
C TYR A 21 0.32 18.37 -23.94
N LYS A 22 0.93 17.19 -23.90
CA LYS A 22 0.24 15.92 -24.15
C LYS A 22 0.39 15.06 -22.90
N VAL A 23 -0.73 14.52 -22.41
CA VAL A 23 -0.76 13.56 -21.31
C VAL A 23 -1.19 12.20 -21.84
N ILE A 24 -0.48 11.17 -21.41
CA ILE A 24 -0.77 9.76 -21.67
C ILE A 24 -0.94 9.07 -20.32
N LEU A 25 -2.11 8.47 -20.09
CA LEU A 25 -2.43 7.70 -18.90
C LEU A 25 -2.76 6.27 -19.30
N THR A 26 -2.03 5.30 -18.79
CA THR A 26 -2.33 3.88 -18.99
C THR A 26 -3.53 3.45 -18.17
N LEU A 27 -4.20 2.39 -18.59
CA LEU A 27 -5.40 1.86 -17.95
C LEU A 27 -5.21 0.39 -17.59
N VAL A 28 -5.97 0.00 -16.56
CA VAL A 28 -6.18 -1.39 -16.20
C VAL A 28 -7.64 -1.77 -16.49
N GLY A 29 -7.83 -2.87 -17.20
CA GLY A 29 -9.14 -3.49 -17.43
C GLY A 29 -9.32 -4.73 -16.56
N ASN A 30 -10.35 -5.51 -16.85
CA ASN A 30 -10.54 -6.79 -16.15
C ASN A 30 -9.39 -7.79 -16.44
N ASP A 31 -8.88 -7.79 -17.67
CA ASP A 31 -7.93 -8.80 -18.12
C ASP A 31 -6.53 -8.27 -18.37
N LEU A 32 -6.41 -6.99 -18.67
CA LEU A 32 -5.15 -6.37 -19.08
C LEU A 32 -4.74 -5.26 -18.15
N LYS A 33 -3.44 -5.19 -17.93
CA LYS A 33 -2.72 -4.03 -17.41
C LYS A 33 -1.84 -3.47 -18.51
N THR A 34 -1.66 -2.16 -18.54
CA THR A 34 -0.87 -1.46 -19.57
C THR A 34 0.20 -0.60 -18.93
N PHE A 35 1.38 -0.55 -19.51
CA PHE A 35 2.40 0.43 -19.16
C PHE A 35 3.12 0.94 -20.42
N ILE A 36 3.87 2.02 -20.29
CA ILE A 36 4.66 2.62 -21.34
C ILE A 36 6.12 2.20 -21.16
N GLU A 37 6.75 1.79 -22.24
CA GLU A 37 8.19 1.61 -22.37
C GLU A 37 8.74 2.51 -23.45
N GLY A 38 9.88 3.13 -23.20
CA GLY A 38 10.60 3.92 -24.16
C GLY A 38 11.83 3.22 -24.71
N ASP A 39 12.20 3.55 -25.94
CA ASP A 39 13.43 3.14 -26.59
C ASP A 39 13.97 4.25 -27.52
N TYR A 40 15.04 3.98 -28.24
CA TYR A 40 15.66 4.95 -29.17
C TYR A 40 14.73 5.40 -30.31
N SER A 41 13.69 4.63 -30.62
CA SER A 41 12.72 4.95 -31.69
C SER A 41 11.49 5.72 -31.20
N GLY A 42 11.32 5.82 -29.85
CA GLY A 42 10.17 6.49 -29.24
C GLY A 42 9.63 5.75 -28.03
N PHE A 43 8.33 5.52 -27.99
CA PHE A 43 7.71 4.74 -26.92
C PHE A 43 6.60 3.82 -27.46
N LYS A 44 6.33 2.76 -26.73
CA LYS A 44 5.29 1.78 -27.00
C LYS A 44 4.42 1.53 -25.77
N ALA A 45 3.17 1.14 -25.97
CA ALA A 45 2.31 0.58 -24.95
C ALA A 45 2.50 -0.93 -24.88
N VAL A 46 2.76 -1.45 -23.69
CA VAL A 46 2.88 -2.88 -23.41
C VAL A 46 1.64 -3.33 -22.64
N LEU A 47 0.92 -4.28 -23.20
CA LEU A 47 -0.30 -4.84 -22.61
C LEU A 47 -0.02 -6.28 -22.16
N PHE A 48 -0.40 -6.62 -20.95
CA PHE A 48 -0.21 -7.98 -20.42
C PHE A 48 -1.32 -8.39 -19.47
N SER A 49 -1.55 -9.70 -19.33
CA SER A 49 -2.57 -10.26 -18.44
C SER A 49 -2.01 -11.21 -17.38
N LEU A 50 -0.89 -11.86 -17.65
CA LEU A 50 -0.23 -12.88 -16.83
C LEU A 50 -1.03 -14.17 -16.59
N ASN A 51 -2.10 -14.43 -17.35
CA ASN A 51 -2.91 -15.65 -17.24
C ASN A 51 -3.09 -16.41 -18.55
N GLY A 52 -2.25 -16.11 -19.56
CA GLY A 52 -2.27 -16.80 -20.86
C GLY A 52 -3.36 -16.34 -21.84
N ILE A 53 -4.07 -15.24 -21.56
CA ILE A 53 -4.99 -14.60 -22.52
C ILE A 53 -4.21 -14.22 -23.79
N LYS A 54 -4.71 -14.64 -24.95
CA LYS A 54 -4.06 -14.41 -26.25
C LYS A 54 -4.65 -13.25 -27.03
N SER A 55 -5.88 -12.88 -26.75
CA SER A 55 -6.58 -11.78 -27.42
C SER A 55 -7.63 -11.17 -26.50
N VAL A 56 -7.87 -9.89 -26.66
CA VAL A 56 -8.93 -9.14 -25.96
C VAL A 56 -9.60 -8.23 -26.99
N GLU A 57 -10.92 -8.16 -26.97
CA GLU A 57 -11.70 -7.28 -27.82
C GLU A 57 -12.19 -6.05 -27.07
N ASN A 58 -12.14 -4.89 -27.74
CA ASN A 58 -12.70 -3.62 -27.23
C ASN A 58 -12.23 -3.20 -25.83
N ALA A 59 -10.98 -3.51 -25.46
CA ALA A 59 -10.42 -3.11 -24.18
C ALA A 59 -9.76 -1.72 -24.29
N PRO A 60 -10.26 -0.70 -23.59
CA PRO A 60 -9.53 0.55 -23.46
C PRO A 60 -8.25 0.29 -22.66
N PHE A 61 -7.10 0.65 -23.19
CA PHE A 61 -5.80 0.40 -22.56
C PHE A 61 -5.02 1.68 -22.24
N MET A 62 -5.42 2.81 -22.84
CA MET A 62 -4.73 4.07 -22.68
C MET A 62 -5.67 5.25 -22.96
N ILE A 63 -5.45 6.37 -22.27
CA ILE A 63 -6.04 7.67 -22.57
C ILE A 63 -4.93 8.60 -23.02
N THR A 64 -5.18 9.34 -24.10
CA THR A 64 -4.33 10.44 -24.52
C THR A 64 -5.15 11.73 -24.60
N ALA A 65 -4.57 12.83 -24.16
CA ALA A 65 -5.19 14.15 -24.27
C ALA A 65 -4.13 15.23 -24.55
N GLU A 66 -4.52 16.28 -25.25
CA GLU A 66 -3.66 17.43 -25.53
C GLU A 66 -4.36 18.73 -25.12
N GLY A 67 -3.60 19.70 -24.62
CA GLY A 67 -4.12 20.98 -24.17
C GLY A 67 -3.03 21.95 -23.72
N LYS A 68 -3.41 23.18 -23.47
CA LYS A 68 -2.48 24.28 -23.15
C LYS A 68 -2.01 24.24 -21.68
N GLU A 69 -2.80 23.66 -20.79
CA GLU A 69 -2.53 23.68 -19.34
C GLU A 69 -2.42 22.26 -18.81
N LEU A 70 -1.28 21.92 -18.21
CA LEU A 70 -0.95 20.56 -17.76
C LEU A 70 -1.91 20.03 -16.69
N LYS A 71 -2.16 20.80 -15.62
CA LYS A 71 -2.96 20.32 -14.49
C LYS A 71 -4.42 20.03 -14.85
N PRO A 72 -5.17 20.91 -15.55
CA PRO A 72 -6.50 20.57 -16.04
C PRO A 72 -6.52 19.37 -16.98
N LEU A 73 -5.47 19.20 -17.78
CA LEU A 73 -5.34 18.08 -18.70
C LEU A 73 -5.18 16.74 -17.98
N ILE A 74 -4.29 16.68 -16.97
CA ILE A 74 -4.13 15.53 -16.09
C ILE A 74 -5.48 15.16 -15.46
N ARG A 75 -6.14 16.15 -14.86
CA ARG A 75 -7.45 15.95 -14.21
C ARG A 75 -8.50 15.38 -15.18
N ALA A 76 -8.53 15.88 -16.42
CA ALA A 76 -9.45 15.39 -17.46
C ALA A 76 -9.15 13.92 -17.82
N CYS A 77 -7.87 13.54 -17.92
CA CYS A 77 -7.46 12.15 -18.14
C CYS A 77 -7.94 11.24 -17.02
N PHE A 78 -7.72 11.61 -15.75
CA PHE A 78 -8.18 10.81 -14.62
C PHE A 78 -9.72 10.72 -14.57
N LYS A 79 -10.45 11.82 -14.73
CA LYS A 79 -11.92 11.78 -14.83
C LYS A 79 -12.43 10.84 -15.92
N ARG A 80 -11.73 10.79 -17.06
CA ARG A 80 -12.08 9.86 -18.16
C ARG A 80 -11.75 8.42 -17.78
N ALA A 81 -10.59 8.17 -17.16
CA ALA A 81 -10.16 6.85 -16.69
C ALA A 81 -11.19 6.26 -15.72
N LEU A 82 -11.62 7.03 -14.72
CA LEU A 82 -12.60 6.59 -13.73
C LEU A 82 -13.96 6.24 -14.35
N LYS A 83 -14.38 6.98 -15.39
CA LYS A 83 -15.62 6.67 -16.13
C LYS A 83 -15.53 5.38 -16.97
N LEU A 84 -14.34 5.04 -17.43
CA LEU A 84 -14.10 3.82 -18.19
C LEU A 84 -13.88 2.59 -17.31
N ASN A 85 -13.56 2.80 -16.04
CA ASN A 85 -13.29 1.71 -15.10
C ASN A 85 -14.60 1.11 -14.57
N PHE A 86 -14.68 -0.21 -14.55
CA PHE A 86 -15.85 -0.94 -14.04
C PHE A 86 -16.01 -0.83 -12.52
N ALA A 87 -14.93 -0.55 -11.79
CA ALA A 87 -14.96 -0.35 -10.33
C ALA A 87 -15.58 1.00 -9.90
N LYS A 88 -15.73 1.96 -10.82
CA LYS A 88 -16.26 3.31 -10.56
C LYS A 88 -15.57 4.05 -9.40
N PRO A 89 -14.24 4.12 -9.39
CA PRO A 89 -13.53 4.83 -8.35
C PRO A 89 -13.86 6.33 -8.36
N LEU A 90 -13.69 6.97 -7.20
CA LEU A 90 -14.01 8.38 -7.01
C LEU A 90 -12.79 9.27 -7.28
N MET A 91 -13.02 10.53 -7.65
CA MET A 91 -12.02 11.59 -7.58
C MET A 91 -11.69 11.89 -6.12
N ARG A 92 -10.53 12.49 -5.84
CA ARG A 92 -10.08 12.79 -4.47
C ARG A 92 -11.10 13.58 -3.66
N GLU A 93 -11.67 14.64 -4.23
CA GLU A 93 -12.63 15.50 -3.56
C GLU A 93 -13.96 14.83 -3.20
N ASP A 94 -14.29 13.72 -3.87
CA ASP A 94 -15.51 12.94 -3.62
C ASP A 94 -15.28 11.83 -2.59
N ARG A 95 -14.02 11.63 -2.11
CA ARG A 95 -13.66 10.64 -1.10
C ARG A 95 -13.76 11.22 0.31
N ILE A 96 -14.24 10.43 1.25
CA ILE A 96 -14.28 10.82 2.66
C ILE A 96 -12.89 10.68 3.26
N PHE A 97 -12.25 11.82 3.58
CA PHE A 97 -10.94 11.81 4.24
C PHE A 97 -11.08 11.47 5.72
N PRO A 98 -10.39 10.44 6.24
CA PRO A 98 -10.49 10.04 7.64
C PRO A 98 -9.93 11.12 8.59
N GLU A 99 -10.72 11.52 9.60
CA GLU A 99 -10.35 12.60 10.52
C GLU A 99 -9.05 12.32 11.27
N VAL A 100 -8.76 11.07 11.61
CA VAL A 100 -7.54 10.69 12.32
C VAL A 100 -6.26 11.15 11.62
N PHE A 101 -6.27 11.24 10.29
CA PHE A 101 -5.10 11.65 9.51
C PHE A 101 -4.94 13.17 9.35
N ASN A 102 -5.82 13.99 9.94
CA ASN A 102 -5.63 15.44 10.03
C ASN A 102 -4.54 15.85 11.03
N TYR A 103 -4.08 14.93 11.86
CA TYR A 103 -3.16 15.19 12.95
C TYR A 103 -1.76 14.64 12.69
N LEU A 104 -0.80 15.04 13.51
CA LEU A 104 0.54 14.46 13.50
C LEU A 104 0.48 13.02 14.04
N GLY A 105 0.96 12.07 13.26
CA GLY A 105 1.12 10.69 13.66
C GLY A 105 2.59 10.28 13.77
N TRP A 106 2.82 9.13 14.39
CA TRP A 106 4.10 8.47 14.43
C TRP A 106 3.97 7.01 13.97
N CYS A 107 4.85 6.60 13.05
CA CYS A 107 4.99 5.24 12.59
C CYS A 107 6.20 4.58 13.28
N THR A 108 6.06 3.35 13.76
CA THR A 108 7.14 2.68 14.48
C THR A 108 8.27 2.19 13.56
N TRP A 109 8.06 2.13 12.24
CA TRP A 109 8.98 1.51 11.29
C TRP A 109 10.38 2.11 11.34
N ASP A 110 10.52 3.40 11.05
CA ASP A 110 11.83 4.05 10.95
C ASP A 110 12.61 4.06 12.27
N ALA A 111 11.89 4.20 13.39
CA ALA A 111 12.51 4.33 14.70
C ALA A 111 12.85 2.99 15.37
N LEU A 112 12.06 1.94 15.14
CA LEU A 112 12.16 0.71 15.91
C LEU A 112 12.48 -0.52 15.06
N GLN A 113 11.91 -0.66 13.86
CA GLN A 113 12.11 -1.83 12.98
C GLN A 113 12.00 -3.15 13.76
N ILE A 114 13.00 -4.03 13.67
CA ILE A 114 13.06 -5.31 14.40
C ILE A 114 12.96 -5.15 15.94
N ARG A 115 13.23 -3.96 16.47
CA ARG A 115 13.16 -3.66 17.90
C ARG A 115 11.76 -3.26 18.37
N VAL A 116 10.77 -3.23 17.46
CA VAL A 116 9.39 -2.88 17.82
C VAL A 116 8.90 -3.79 18.95
N SER A 117 8.42 -3.18 20.03
CA SER A 117 7.98 -3.86 21.24
C SER A 117 7.11 -2.93 22.09
N TYR A 118 6.34 -3.52 23.02
CA TYR A 118 5.60 -2.72 24.01
C TYR A 118 6.48 -1.70 24.73
N ASN A 119 7.64 -2.13 25.22
CA ASN A 119 8.54 -1.23 25.95
C ASN A 119 9.17 -0.17 25.05
N GLY A 120 9.53 -0.50 23.79
CA GLY A 120 10.05 0.47 22.84
C GLY A 120 9.03 1.55 22.50
N ILE A 121 7.78 1.16 22.25
CA ILE A 121 6.67 2.10 22.02
C ILE A 121 6.45 2.97 23.27
N LYS A 122 6.37 2.38 24.44
CA LYS A 122 6.19 3.11 25.70
C LYS A 122 7.27 4.17 25.90
N SER A 123 8.55 3.81 25.76
CA SER A 123 9.67 4.73 25.90
C SER A 123 9.59 5.89 24.90
N LYS A 124 9.15 5.63 23.66
CA LYS A 124 9.01 6.68 22.66
C LYS A 124 7.84 7.62 22.95
N ILE A 125 6.73 7.13 23.48
CA ILE A 125 5.60 7.98 23.90
C ILE A 125 5.98 8.87 25.08
N GLU A 126 6.76 8.37 26.03
CA GLU A 126 7.30 9.16 27.12
C GLU A 126 8.23 10.28 26.59
N GLU A 127 9.13 9.95 25.64
CA GLU A 127 9.99 10.95 24.99
C GLU A 127 9.18 12.05 24.26
N PHE A 128 8.09 11.69 23.57
CA PHE A 128 7.24 12.68 22.91
C PHE A 128 6.58 13.63 23.91
N LYS A 129 6.17 13.13 25.08
CA LYS A 129 5.62 13.97 26.16
C LYS A 129 6.65 14.93 26.70
N ASP A 130 7.84 14.42 27.03
CA ASP A 130 8.94 15.21 27.59
C ASP A 130 9.38 16.34 26.63
N LYS A 131 9.34 16.05 25.32
CA LYS A 131 9.68 17.02 24.27
C LYS A 131 8.49 17.85 23.76
N ASN A 132 7.30 17.68 24.35
CA ASN A 132 6.07 18.34 23.92
C ASN A 132 5.74 18.17 22.44
N ILE A 133 5.99 16.98 21.86
CA ILE A 133 5.65 16.65 20.47
C ILE A 133 4.18 16.23 20.41
N PRO A 134 3.30 16.96 19.66
CA PRO A 134 1.85 16.78 19.73
C PRO A 134 1.34 15.62 18.84
N VAL A 135 1.90 14.42 19.01
CA VAL A 135 1.44 13.23 18.32
C VAL A 135 0.02 12.90 18.76
N LYS A 136 -0.84 12.51 17.80
CA LYS A 136 -2.25 12.15 18.04
C LYS A 136 -2.57 10.71 17.65
N TYR A 137 -1.76 10.07 16.85
CA TYR A 137 -1.90 8.64 16.54
C TYR A 137 -0.53 7.95 16.39
N VAL A 138 -0.55 6.65 16.57
CA VAL A 138 0.61 5.76 16.40
C VAL A 138 0.23 4.65 15.43
N ILE A 139 1.11 4.36 14.48
CA ILE A 139 1.04 3.15 13.64
C ILE A 139 2.03 2.14 14.22
N ILE A 140 1.51 1.01 14.72
CA ILE A 140 2.31 -0.17 15.03
C ILE A 140 2.58 -0.85 13.68
N ASP A 141 3.75 -0.60 13.16
CA ASP A 141 4.17 -1.03 11.82
C ASP A 141 4.78 -2.43 11.84
N ASP A 142 5.37 -2.87 10.76
CA ASP A 142 5.87 -4.22 10.55
C ASP A 142 6.69 -4.79 11.73
N MET A 143 6.85 -6.12 11.73
CA MET A 143 7.55 -6.94 12.73
C MET A 143 6.87 -7.04 14.11
N TRP A 144 5.60 -6.61 14.26
CA TRP A 144 4.86 -6.76 15.51
C TRP A 144 4.27 -8.17 15.68
N ALA A 145 3.96 -8.85 14.59
CA ALA A 145 3.19 -10.10 14.57
C ALA A 145 4.04 -11.35 14.84
N ASP A 146 3.37 -12.46 15.16
CA ASP A 146 3.97 -13.77 15.33
C ASP A 146 4.32 -14.39 13.97
N CYS A 147 5.56 -14.17 13.56
CA CYS A 147 6.12 -14.67 12.30
C CYS A 147 7.31 -15.60 12.54
N THR A 148 7.65 -16.40 11.51
CA THR A 148 8.88 -17.18 11.53
C THR A 148 10.09 -16.25 11.43
N LEU A 149 11.26 -16.71 11.88
CA LEU A 149 12.58 -16.07 11.76
C LEU A 149 12.74 -14.72 12.50
N LEU A 150 11.69 -13.93 12.73
CA LEU A 150 11.83 -12.57 13.27
C LEU A 150 12.43 -12.53 14.68
N ASN A 151 12.15 -13.54 15.52
CA ASN A 151 12.70 -13.60 16.88
C ASN A 151 14.17 -13.98 16.93
N ASP A 152 14.68 -14.56 15.85
CA ASP A 152 16.05 -15.03 15.75
C ASP A 152 16.99 -13.99 15.15
N ILE A 153 16.47 -12.81 14.77
CA ILE A 153 17.28 -11.71 14.21
C ILE A 153 18.05 -11.03 15.34
N PRO A 154 19.41 -11.04 15.31
CA PRO A 154 20.21 -10.27 16.25
C PRO A 154 19.91 -8.76 16.18
N ARG A 155 19.99 -8.08 17.32
CA ARG A 155 19.71 -6.63 17.38
C ARG A 155 20.65 -5.77 16.56
N GLU A 156 21.87 -6.24 16.34
CA GLU A 156 22.94 -5.58 15.60
C GLU A 156 22.93 -5.91 14.11
N THR A 157 21.92 -6.67 13.65
CA THR A 157 21.78 -7.02 12.23
C THR A 157 21.63 -5.74 11.39
N ASP A 158 22.42 -5.64 10.34
CA ASP A 158 22.33 -4.53 9.39
C ASP A 158 20.98 -4.54 8.65
N PHE A 159 20.58 -3.37 8.17
CA PHE A 159 19.28 -3.20 7.52
C PHE A 159 19.05 -4.13 6.31
N PRO A 160 20.01 -4.27 5.34
CA PRO A 160 19.82 -5.19 4.22
C PRO A 160 19.60 -6.64 4.63
N THR A 161 20.39 -7.14 5.57
CA THR A 161 20.26 -8.52 6.09
C THR A 161 18.93 -8.70 6.82
N MET A 162 18.52 -7.73 7.62
CA MET A 162 17.23 -7.73 8.31
C MET A 162 16.07 -7.83 7.30
N VAL A 163 16.10 -7.05 6.23
CA VAL A 163 15.07 -7.06 5.17
C VAL A 163 14.99 -8.41 4.46
N ILE A 164 16.14 -9.06 4.20
CA ILE A 164 16.15 -10.42 3.60
C ILE A 164 15.41 -11.40 4.51
N ILE A 165 15.74 -11.43 5.79
CA ILE A 165 15.11 -12.35 6.78
C ILE A 165 13.61 -12.03 6.92
N GLN A 166 13.25 -10.76 6.96
CA GLN A 166 11.87 -10.29 6.97
C GLN A 166 11.08 -10.85 5.77
N HIS A 167 11.65 -10.73 4.56
CA HIS A 167 11.01 -11.19 3.33
C HIS A 167 10.94 -12.72 3.19
N GLU A 168 11.75 -13.45 3.94
CA GLU A 168 11.66 -14.91 4.03
C GLU A 168 10.74 -15.41 5.16
N SER A 169 10.21 -14.49 5.97
CA SER A 169 9.37 -14.83 7.11
C SER A 169 7.91 -15.05 6.70
N GLU A 170 7.29 -16.05 7.32
CA GLU A 170 5.88 -16.42 7.14
C GLU A 170 5.08 -16.12 8.42
N MET A 171 3.83 -15.75 8.31
CA MET A 171 2.95 -15.55 9.46
C MET A 171 2.50 -16.88 10.06
N ARG A 172 2.78 -17.12 11.34
CA ARG A 172 2.31 -18.29 12.09
C ARG A 172 0.89 -18.10 12.60
N ASP A 173 0.62 -16.96 13.21
CA ASP A 173 -0.71 -16.56 13.68
C ASP A 173 -0.87 -15.06 13.55
N PHE A 174 -2.10 -14.59 13.34
CA PHE A 174 -2.41 -13.17 13.32
C PHE A 174 -2.61 -12.67 14.76
N SER A 175 -1.52 -12.63 15.48
CA SER A 175 -1.41 -12.21 16.87
C SER A 175 -0.07 -11.50 17.10
N ALA A 176 0.03 -10.70 18.16
CA ALA A 176 1.29 -10.06 18.49
C ALA A 176 2.31 -11.08 19.02
N ASP A 177 3.57 -10.89 18.63
CA ASP A 177 4.67 -11.68 19.18
C ASP A 177 4.72 -11.56 20.72
N LYS A 178 4.69 -12.70 21.40
CA LYS A 178 4.53 -12.76 22.87
C LYS A 178 5.74 -12.21 23.62
N THR A 179 6.93 -12.28 23.06
CA THR A 179 8.17 -11.81 23.68
C THR A 179 8.25 -10.29 23.60
N ARG A 180 7.93 -9.74 22.45
CA ARG A 180 7.98 -8.29 22.19
C ARG A 180 6.76 -7.55 22.74
N PHE A 181 5.61 -8.22 22.75
CA PHE A 181 4.34 -7.67 23.21
C PHE A 181 3.72 -8.53 24.33
N PRO A 182 4.33 -8.57 25.54
CA PRO A 182 3.76 -9.32 26.66
C PRO A 182 2.39 -8.77 27.04
N GLY A 183 1.37 -9.61 27.02
CA GLY A 183 -0.03 -9.22 27.16
C GLY A 183 -0.75 -8.89 25.85
N GLY A 184 -0.06 -9.11 24.70
CA GLY A 184 -0.62 -9.02 23.38
C GLY A 184 -0.88 -7.59 22.89
N LEU A 185 -1.47 -7.49 21.71
CA LEU A 185 -1.77 -6.21 21.05
C LEU A 185 -2.75 -5.36 21.87
N LYS A 186 -3.77 -5.99 22.46
CA LYS A 186 -4.80 -5.31 23.28
C LYS A 186 -4.22 -4.48 24.41
N ARG A 187 -3.19 -4.99 25.10
CA ARG A 187 -2.48 -4.24 26.18
C ARG A 187 -1.77 -3.01 25.62
N THR A 188 -1.13 -3.14 24.47
CA THR A 188 -0.41 -2.03 23.82
C THR A 188 -1.38 -0.95 23.38
N VAL A 189 -2.49 -1.35 22.76
CA VAL A 189 -3.56 -0.44 22.32
C VAL A 189 -4.16 0.30 23.52
N ALA A 190 -4.49 -0.42 24.59
CA ALA A 190 -5.03 0.20 25.83
C ALA A 190 -4.07 1.26 26.39
N TYR A 191 -2.77 0.95 26.50
CA TYR A 191 -1.76 1.91 26.93
C TYR A 191 -1.73 3.16 26.06
N LEU A 192 -1.79 3.02 24.73
CA LEU A 192 -1.79 4.15 23.81
C LEU A 192 -3.07 5.00 23.96
N HIS A 193 -4.24 4.37 24.12
CA HIS A 193 -5.51 5.06 24.36
C HIS A 193 -5.49 5.82 25.69
N GLU A 194 -4.95 5.25 26.78
CA GLU A 194 -4.75 5.92 28.08
C GLU A 194 -3.87 7.18 27.94
N ASN A 195 -3.01 7.23 26.93
CA ASN A 195 -2.20 8.40 26.59
C ASN A 195 -2.86 9.34 25.57
N GLY A 196 -4.15 9.15 25.26
CA GLY A 196 -4.91 10.01 24.35
C GLY A 196 -4.56 9.85 22.88
N LEU A 197 -3.99 8.72 22.47
CA LEU A 197 -3.52 8.44 21.12
C LEU A 197 -4.46 7.45 20.40
N LYS A 198 -4.74 7.69 19.14
CA LYS A 198 -5.36 6.72 18.24
C LYS A 198 -4.32 5.72 17.76
N VAL A 199 -4.75 4.48 17.47
CA VAL A 199 -3.85 3.38 17.15
C VAL A 199 -4.19 2.77 15.81
N GLY A 200 -3.22 2.77 14.90
CA GLY A 200 -3.23 2.00 13.67
C GLY A 200 -2.33 0.77 13.76
N VAL A 201 -2.69 -0.27 13.03
CA VAL A 201 -1.86 -1.48 12.92
C VAL A 201 -1.63 -1.80 11.45
N TRP A 202 -0.38 -2.11 11.15
CA TRP A 202 0.09 -2.53 9.84
C TRP A 202 -0.09 -4.05 9.65
N TYR A 203 -0.46 -4.46 8.44
CA TYR A 203 -0.33 -5.83 7.97
C TYR A 203 -0.28 -5.89 6.44
N PRO A 204 0.42 -6.87 5.83
CA PRO A 204 0.44 -7.02 4.38
C PRO A 204 -0.69 -7.92 3.90
N VAL A 205 -1.12 -7.71 2.66
CA VAL A 205 -2.22 -8.45 2.03
C VAL A 205 -1.96 -9.96 1.89
N THR A 206 -0.73 -10.38 1.93
CA THR A 206 -0.29 -11.77 1.75
C THR A 206 -0.23 -12.60 3.04
N GLY A 207 -0.64 -12.01 4.17
CA GLY A 207 -0.42 -12.57 5.50
C GLY A 207 0.89 -12.07 6.09
N TYR A 208 2.03 -12.42 5.50
CA TYR A 208 3.33 -11.79 5.71
C TYR A 208 4.12 -11.75 4.39
N TRP A 209 5.37 -11.30 4.40
CA TRP A 209 6.17 -11.14 3.17
C TRP A 209 6.39 -12.45 2.41
N HIS A 210 6.60 -13.57 3.11
CA HIS A 210 6.67 -14.91 2.49
C HIS A 210 5.34 -15.68 2.52
N GLY A 211 4.25 -15.02 2.89
CA GLY A 211 2.94 -15.65 3.02
C GLY A 211 2.63 -16.16 4.41
N ILE A 212 1.82 -17.22 4.47
CA ILE A 212 1.27 -17.80 5.69
C ILE A 212 1.91 -19.17 5.93
N LYS A 213 2.37 -19.40 7.16
CA LYS A 213 3.03 -20.64 7.55
C LYS A 213 2.06 -21.82 7.49
N LYS A 214 2.31 -22.75 6.56
CA LYS A 214 1.53 -24.00 6.45
C LYS A 214 1.53 -24.76 7.77
N GLY A 215 0.34 -25.15 8.23
CA GLY A 215 0.15 -25.81 9.53
C GLY A 215 0.23 -24.86 10.74
N GLY A 216 0.40 -23.55 10.53
CA GLY A 216 0.29 -22.53 11.58
C GLY A 216 -1.15 -22.25 11.98
N ALA A 217 -1.34 -21.56 13.11
CA ALA A 217 -2.67 -21.29 13.65
C ALA A 217 -3.54 -20.44 12.70
N LEU A 218 -2.95 -19.46 12.00
CA LEU A 218 -3.66 -18.70 10.98
C LEU A 218 -4.04 -19.57 9.78
N TYR A 219 -3.12 -20.40 9.29
CA TYR A 219 -3.36 -21.33 8.18
C TYR A 219 -4.60 -22.19 8.43
N GLU A 220 -4.69 -22.82 9.61
CA GLU A 220 -5.81 -23.71 9.93
C GLU A 220 -7.18 -22.98 9.95
N LYS A 221 -7.20 -21.69 10.25
CA LYS A 221 -8.42 -20.87 10.27
C LYS A 221 -8.91 -20.49 8.86
N ILE A 222 -7.99 -20.39 7.88
CA ILE A 222 -8.31 -19.82 6.56
C ILE A 222 -7.77 -20.63 5.38
N LYS A 223 -7.40 -21.89 5.55
CA LYS A 223 -6.80 -22.72 4.49
C LYS A 223 -7.65 -22.83 3.22
N ASP A 224 -8.95 -22.70 3.34
CA ASP A 224 -9.90 -22.65 2.22
C ASP A 224 -9.85 -21.30 1.45
N CYS A 225 -9.22 -20.27 2.02
CA CYS A 225 -8.99 -18.98 1.40
C CYS A 225 -7.59 -18.84 0.78
N LEU A 226 -6.75 -19.85 0.89
CA LEU A 226 -5.37 -19.81 0.44
C LEU A 226 -5.16 -20.52 -0.89
N ILE A 227 -4.09 -20.11 -1.58
CA ILE A 227 -3.53 -20.82 -2.72
C ILE A 227 -2.01 -20.93 -2.53
N THR A 228 -1.46 -22.02 -3.03
CA THR A 228 -0.01 -22.18 -3.13
C THR A 228 0.48 -21.55 -4.44
N VAL A 229 1.39 -20.60 -4.33
CA VAL A 229 1.98 -19.92 -5.49
C VAL A 229 3.44 -20.31 -5.70
N SER A 230 4.11 -19.72 -6.68
CA SER A 230 5.51 -20.01 -7.00
C SER A 230 6.41 -19.94 -5.76
N GLY A 231 7.31 -20.91 -5.63
CA GLY A 231 8.18 -21.07 -4.45
C GLY A 231 7.50 -21.73 -3.25
N GLY A 232 6.30 -22.31 -3.42
CA GLY A 232 5.60 -23.03 -2.35
C GLY A 232 4.96 -22.13 -1.28
N ARG A 233 4.80 -20.84 -1.56
CA ARG A 233 4.21 -19.87 -0.64
C ARG A 233 2.70 -20.02 -0.57
N GLU A 234 2.16 -20.06 0.65
CA GLU A 234 0.72 -20.01 0.90
C GLU A 234 0.28 -18.56 1.05
N VAL A 235 -0.51 -18.06 0.10
CA VAL A 235 -1.01 -16.67 0.09
C VAL A 235 -2.52 -16.63 -0.06
N VAL A 236 -3.12 -15.51 0.30
CA VAL A 236 -4.57 -15.29 0.16
C VAL A 236 -4.95 -15.34 -1.31
N ALA A 237 -5.97 -16.12 -1.65
CA ALA A 237 -6.44 -16.28 -3.02
C ALA A 237 -7.10 -14.98 -3.54
N PRO A 238 -6.92 -14.62 -4.84
CA PRO A 238 -7.35 -13.33 -5.38
C PRO A 238 -8.84 -13.29 -5.78
N GLU A 239 -9.66 -14.20 -5.26
CA GLU A 239 -11.12 -14.15 -5.39
C GLU A 239 -11.73 -13.33 -4.26
N TYR A 240 -12.70 -12.49 -4.59
CA TYR A 240 -13.34 -11.57 -3.65
C TYR A 240 -13.79 -12.24 -2.34
N ASP A 241 -14.54 -13.33 -2.42
CA ASP A 241 -15.10 -13.99 -1.23
C ASP A 241 -14.01 -14.57 -0.31
N LYS A 242 -12.95 -15.12 -0.88
CA LYS A 242 -11.81 -15.67 -0.14
C LYS A 242 -10.96 -14.56 0.49
N ALA A 243 -10.63 -13.55 -0.30
CA ALA A 243 -9.90 -12.38 0.18
C ALA A 243 -10.70 -11.64 1.27
N ARG A 244 -12.01 -11.45 1.07
CA ARG A 244 -12.91 -10.83 2.03
C ARG A 244 -12.94 -11.59 3.36
N LYS A 245 -13.04 -12.92 3.34
CA LYS A 245 -13.00 -13.75 4.54
C LYS A 245 -11.69 -13.59 5.32
N PHE A 246 -10.56 -13.50 4.63
CA PHE A 246 -9.28 -13.21 5.28
C PHE A 246 -9.28 -11.82 5.92
N PHE A 247 -9.64 -10.77 5.17
CA PHE A 247 -9.63 -9.40 5.70
C PHE A 247 -10.63 -9.22 6.84
N ASP A 248 -11.80 -9.85 6.80
CA ASP A 248 -12.77 -9.81 7.90
C ASP A 248 -12.23 -10.47 9.15
N LEU A 249 -11.54 -11.61 9.03
CA LEU A 249 -10.90 -12.26 10.16
C LEU A 249 -9.84 -11.36 10.81
N VAL A 250 -8.91 -10.82 10.02
CA VAL A 250 -7.79 -10.02 10.57
C VAL A 250 -8.29 -8.68 11.10
N ASN A 251 -9.21 -8.01 10.39
CA ASN A 251 -9.80 -6.77 10.84
C ASN A 251 -10.69 -6.94 12.08
N GLY A 252 -11.40 -8.06 12.20
CA GLY A 252 -12.14 -8.41 13.40
C GLY A 252 -11.23 -8.55 14.62
N ILE A 253 -10.11 -9.27 14.49
CA ILE A 253 -9.10 -9.42 15.55
C ILE A 253 -8.54 -8.04 15.97
N LEU A 254 -8.22 -7.17 15.01
CA LEU A 254 -7.71 -5.84 15.29
C LEU A 254 -8.77 -4.96 15.98
N LYS A 255 -10.02 -5.04 15.52
CA LYS A 255 -11.15 -4.31 16.13
C LYS A 255 -11.38 -4.73 17.58
N ASP A 256 -11.34 -6.03 17.86
CA ASP A 256 -11.49 -6.60 19.21
C ASP A 256 -10.32 -6.20 20.13
N ALA A 257 -9.15 -5.94 19.57
CA ALA A 257 -8.01 -5.38 20.29
C ALA A 257 -8.13 -3.88 20.57
N GLY A 258 -9.12 -3.20 19.98
CA GLY A 258 -9.37 -1.77 20.15
C GLY A 258 -8.66 -0.87 19.12
N VAL A 259 -8.14 -1.42 18.03
CA VAL A 259 -7.48 -0.64 16.96
C VAL A 259 -8.45 0.33 16.31
N ASP A 260 -8.00 1.54 16.00
CA ASP A 260 -8.84 2.63 15.42
C ASP A 260 -8.77 2.70 13.88
N PHE A 261 -7.65 2.27 13.28
CA PHE A 261 -7.44 2.27 11.84
C PHE A 261 -6.39 1.25 11.40
N ILE A 262 -6.25 1.01 10.11
CA ILE A 262 -5.31 0.03 9.56
C ILE A 262 -4.40 0.64 8.48
N LYS A 263 -3.17 0.12 8.38
CA LYS A 263 -2.26 0.33 7.26
C LYS A 263 -2.07 -1.02 6.55
N VAL A 264 -2.60 -1.14 5.34
CA VAL A 264 -2.56 -2.38 4.56
C VAL A 264 -1.50 -2.28 3.48
N ASP A 265 -0.53 -3.19 3.54
CA ASP A 265 0.70 -3.14 2.74
C ASP A 265 0.80 -4.24 1.69
N ASN A 266 1.86 -4.17 0.86
CA ASN A 266 2.16 -5.11 -0.23
C ASN A 266 1.03 -5.25 -1.26
N GLN A 267 0.28 -4.18 -1.51
CA GLN A 267 -0.93 -4.24 -2.32
C GLN A 267 -0.67 -4.47 -3.81
N SER A 268 0.50 -4.12 -4.35
CA SER A 268 0.87 -4.34 -5.76
C SER A 268 1.47 -5.73 -6.05
N CYS A 269 1.29 -6.69 -5.15
CA CYS A 269 1.84 -8.05 -5.26
C CYS A 269 1.22 -8.92 -6.38
N TYR A 270 0.21 -8.44 -7.10
CA TYR A 270 -0.59 -9.24 -8.06
C TYR A 270 0.25 -9.90 -9.15
N GLU A 271 1.23 -9.19 -9.68
CA GLU A 271 2.09 -9.70 -10.74
C GLU A 271 3.03 -10.80 -10.23
N LEU A 272 3.48 -10.66 -8.99
CA LEU A 272 4.40 -11.61 -8.38
C LEU A 272 3.71 -12.92 -7.98
N TYR A 273 2.54 -12.83 -7.35
CA TYR A 273 1.91 -14.00 -6.73
C TYR A 273 0.83 -14.65 -7.60
N TYR A 274 0.10 -13.88 -8.43
CA TYR A 274 -1.05 -14.42 -9.14
C TYR A 274 -0.83 -14.65 -10.63
N SER A 275 0.44 -14.54 -11.10
CA SER A 275 0.81 -14.92 -12.45
C SER A 275 0.46 -16.39 -12.72
N GLY A 276 -0.25 -16.65 -13.82
CA GLY A 276 -0.75 -17.99 -14.16
C GLY A 276 -2.01 -18.44 -13.42
N VAL A 277 -2.44 -17.71 -12.38
CA VAL A 277 -3.63 -18.02 -11.56
C VAL A 277 -4.84 -17.24 -12.07
N LYS A 278 -4.71 -15.91 -12.14
CA LYS A 278 -5.78 -15.00 -12.55
C LYS A 278 -5.21 -13.83 -13.33
N SER A 279 -6.00 -13.20 -14.20
CA SER A 279 -5.56 -11.99 -14.91
C SER A 279 -5.26 -10.87 -13.90
N VAL A 280 -4.22 -10.09 -14.16
CA VAL A 280 -3.73 -9.06 -13.24
C VAL A 280 -4.81 -8.03 -12.90
N GLY A 281 -5.60 -7.60 -13.90
CA GLY A 281 -6.68 -6.64 -13.69
C GLY A 281 -7.81 -7.20 -12.82
N SER A 282 -8.22 -8.45 -13.07
CA SER A 282 -9.28 -9.11 -12.29
C SER A 282 -8.82 -9.40 -10.86
N ALA A 283 -7.59 -9.89 -10.68
CA ALA A 283 -7.02 -10.13 -9.35
C ALA A 283 -6.98 -8.83 -8.53
N ALA A 284 -6.45 -7.74 -9.11
CA ALA A 284 -6.39 -6.44 -8.43
C ALA A 284 -7.78 -5.92 -8.06
N LYS A 285 -8.75 -5.97 -9.00
CA LYS A 285 -10.11 -5.48 -8.77
C LYS A 285 -10.80 -6.20 -7.62
N GLU A 286 -10.80 -7.52 -7.62
CA GLU A 286 -11.45 -8.29 -6.58
C GLU A 286 -10.79 -8.13 -5.23
N PHE A 287 -9.47 -8.08 -5.22
CA PHE A 287 -8.68 -7.92 -4.00
C PHE A 287 -8.85 -6.53 -3.39
N GLN A 288 -8.75 -5.45 -4.19
CA GLN A 288 -8.96 -4.08 -3.72
C GLN A 288 -10.36 -3.88 -3.16
N ARG A 289 -11.37 -4.44 -3.82
CA ARG A 289 -12.75 -4.41 -3.32
C ARG A 289 -12.87 -5.12 -1.96
N ALA A 290 -12.25 -6.29 -1.80
CA ALA A 290 -12.28 -7.04 -0.53
C ALA A 290 -11.61 -6.26 0.62
N ILE A 291 -10.45 -5.62 0.36
CA ILE A 291 -9.75 -4.75 1.32
C ILE A 291 -10.68 -3.60 1.76
N GLU A 292 -11.23 -2.86 0.79
CA GLU A 292 -12.05 -1.70 1.10
C GLU A 292 -13.34 -2.07 1.83
N ASP A 293 -14.08 -3.09 1.36
CA ASP A 293 -15.34 -3.49 1.98
C ASP A 293 -15.13 -3.94 3.44
N SER A 294 -14.04 -4.67 3.72
CA SER A 294 -13.69 -5.04 5.09
C SER A 294 -13.23 -3.82 5.93
N ALA A 295 -12.38 -2.95 5.38
CA ALA A 295 -11.93 -1.74 6.09
C ALA A 295 -13.09 -0.79 6.42
N PHE A 296 -14.07 -0.67 5.54
CA PHE A 296 -15.26 0.16 5.80
C PHE A 296 -16.17 -0.45 6.86
N GLU A 297 -16.34 -1.77 6.87
CA GLU A 297 -17.16 -2.47 7.87
C GLU A 297 -16.57 -2.35 9.28
N TYR A 298 -15.26 -2.60 9.44
CA TYR A 298 -14.63 -2.66 10.75
C TYR A 298 -14.10 -1.31 11.24
N PHE A 299 -13.68 -0.42 10.34
CA PHE A 299 -12.97 0.82 10.67
C PHE A 299 -13.57 2.08 10.05
N GLY A 300 -14.75 1.98 9.40
CA GLY A 300 -15.40 3.13 8.77
C GLY A 300 -14.57 3.74 7.62
N GLY A 301 -13.65 2.97 7.02
CA GLY A 301 -12.77 3.44 5.96
C GLY A 301 -11.51 4.13 6.44
N ASN A 302 -11.18 4.09 7.74
CA ASN A 302 -9.92 4.57 8.28
C ASN A 302 -8.77 3.63 7.84
N LEU A 303 -8.31 3.79 6.62
CA LEU A 303 -7.37 2.93 5.92
C LEU A 303 -6.27 3.75 5.27
N ILE A 304 -5.01 3.36 5.49
CA ILE A 304 -3.84 3.77 4.71
C ILE A 304 -3.49 2.64 3.75
N ASN A 305 -3.52 2.93 2.44
CA ASN A 305 -3.07 2.01 1.42
C ASN A 305 -1.56 2.15 1.21
N CYS A 306 -0.81 1.06 1.37
CA CYS A 306 0.65 1.04 1.26
C CYS A 306 1.10 0.11 0.12
N MET A 307 2.22 0.44 -0.55
CA MET A 307 2.78 -0.28 -1.69
C MET A 307 1.75 -0.62 -2.79
N GLY A 308 0.82 0.28 -3.04
CA GLY A 308 -0.24 0.11 -4.02
C GLY A 308 -0.35 1.32 -4.95
N MET A 309 0.79 1.85 -5.40
CA MET A 309 0.89 3.02 -6.28
C MET A 309 0.81 2.66 -7.77
N ASP A 310 0.65 1.40 -8.12
CA ASP A 310 0.42 1.03 -9.50
C ASP A 310 -1.05 1.25 -9.91
N GLU A 311 -1.30 1.40 -11.21
CA GLU A 311 -2.63 1.67 -11.73
C GLU A 311 -3.62 0.53 -11.46
N ALA A 312 -3.15 -0.71 -11.30
CA ALA A 312 -4.03 -1.84 -10.99
C ALA A 312 -4.62 -1.70 -9.58
N CYS A 313 -3.86 -1.12 -8.63
CA CYS A 313 -4.38 -0.76 -7.33
C CYS A 313 -5.17 0.55 -7.38
N MET A 314 -4.53 1.59 -7.92
CA MET A 314 -5.03 2.97 -7.88
C MET A 314 -6.39 3.12 -8.57
N LEU A 315 -6.60 2.49 -9.73
CA LEU A 315 -7.83 2.60 -10.50
C LEU A 315 -8.92 1.62 -10.07
N ASN A 316 -8.62 0.67 -9.17
CA ASN A 316 -9.60 -0.30 -8.67
C ASN A 316 -10.10 -0.02 -7.24
N ARG A 317 -9.55 0.97 -6.54
CA ARG A 317 -10.07 1.40 -5.24
C ARG A 317 -11.23 2.36 -5.43
N GLU A 318 -12.40 1.98 -4.90
CA GLU A 318 -13.62 2.77 -5.07
C GLU A 318 -13.75 3.90 -4.04
N LYS A 319 -13.40 3.66 -2.77
CA LYS A 319 -13.83 4.48 -1.62
C LYS A 319 -12.69 5.05 -0.79
N SER A 320 -11.62 4.28 -0.53
CA SER A 320 -10.57 4.68 0.40
C SER A 320 -9.81 5.91 -0.08
N ALA A 321 -9.55 6.84 0.85
CA ALA A 321 -9.08 8.18 0.51
C ALA A 321 -7.56 8.33 0.54
N VAL A 322 -6.84 7.52 1.35
CA VAL A 322 -5.44 7.74 1.65
C VAL A 322 -4.56 6.65 1.04
N SER A 323 -3.49 7.06 0.35
CA SER A 323 -2.51 6.14 -0.23
C SER A 323 -1.09 6.70 -0.08
N ARG A 324 -0.14 5.83 0.22
CA ARG A 324 1.29 6.19 0.16
C ARG A 324 1.67 6.68 -1.24
N ALA A 325 2.55 7.67 -1.28
CA ALA A 325 2.99 8.32 -2.51
C ALA A 325 4.47 8.08 -2.82
N SER A 326 5.22 7.40 -1.94
CA SER A 326 6.67 7.23 -2.08
C SER A 326 7.16 5.92 -1.47
N ASP A 327 8.43 5.60 -1.71
CA ASP A 327 9.18 4.62 -0.92
C ASP A 327 9.34 5.10 0.54
N ASP A 328 9.86 4.22 1.41
CA ASP A 328 10.12 4.53 2.81
C ASP A 328 11.02 5.76 2.95
N PHE A 329 10.74 6.55 3.99
CA PHE A 329 11.53 7.74 4.30
C PHE A 329 12.82 7.34 5.04
N MET A 330 13.95 7.62 4.42
CA MET A 330 15.29 7.37 4.99
C MET A 330 16.12 8.66 4.97
N PRO A 331 15.91 9.56 5.95
CA PRO A 331 16.54 10.90 5.94
C PRO A 331 18.06 10.88 6.04
N GLU A 332 18.62 9.84 6.62
CA GLU A 332 20.08 9.67 6.79
C GLU A 332 20.78 9.21 5.51
N ASN A 333 20.00 8.74 4.53
CA ASN A 333 20.51 8.31 3.23
C ASN A 333 20.11 9.34 2.15
N SER A 334 21.04 10.23 1.80
CA SER A 334 20.79 11.35 0.88
C SER A 334 20.18 10.92 -0.48
N PRO A 335 20.62 9.86 -1.16
CA PRO A 335 19.96 9.38 -2.37
C PRO A 335 18.50 8.97 -2.14
N TRP A 336 18.19 8.27 -1.05
CA TRP A 336 16.83 7.85 -0.71
C TRP A 336 15.94 9.04 -0.35
N PHE A 337 16.47 10.00 0.40
CA PHE A 337 15.73 11.23 0.70
C PHE A 337 15.36 12.00 -0.57
N SER A 338 16.31 12.18 -1.49
CA SER A 338 16.02 12.82 -2.78
C SER A 338 14.99 12.07 -3.61
N LYS A 339 15.07 10.74 -3.64
CA LYS A 339 14.10 9.86 -4.30
C LYS A 339 12.70 10.00 -3.67
N HIS A 340 12.62 10.01 -2.35
CA HIS A 340 11.37 10.20 -1.61
C HIS A 340 10.68 11.53 -1.99
N ILE A 341 11.40 12.65 -1.97
CA ILE A 341 10.87 13.96 -2.35
C ILE A 341 10.39 13.97 -3.81
N LEU A 342 11.17 13.37 -4.71
CA LEU A 342 10.83 13.28 -6.13
C LEU A 342 9.53 12.47 -6.33
N GLN A 343 9.42 11.31 -5.69
CA GLN A 343 8.24 10.45 -5.77
C GLN A 343 7.01 11.15 -5.19
N CYS A 344 7.12 11.76 -4.01
CA CYS A 344 6.04 12.54 -3.41
C CYS A 344 5.53 13.65 -4.36
N SER A 345 6.46 14.37 -4.99
CA SER A 345 6.12 15.47 -5.90
C SER A 345 5.38 14.98 -7.16
N TYR A 346 5.93 13.98 -7.84
CA TYR A 346 5.30 13.46 -9.06
C TYR A 346 3.99 12.73 -8.78
N ASN A 347 3.94 11.88 -7.76
CA ASN A 347 2.72 11.16 -7.43
C ASN A 347 1.62 12.10 -6.95
N SER A 348 1.95 13.18 -6.23
CA SER A 348 0.96 14.21 -5.87
C SER A 348 0.44 14.97 -7.08
N LEU A 349 1.27 15.21 -8.10
CA LEU A 349 0.84 15.87 -9.33
C LEU A 349 -0.15 15.02 -10.13
N PHE A 350 0.10 13.71 -10.22
CA PHE A 350 -0.71 12.79 -11.01
C PHE A 350 -1.80 12.11 -10.17
N TYR A 351 -1.42 11.18 -9.32
CA TYR A 351 -2.38 10.43 -8.50
C TYR A 351 -3.02 11.25 -7.39
N GLY A 352 -2.47 12.41 -7.05
CA GLY A 352 -3.11 13.39 -6.18
C GLY A 352 -4.47 13.91 -6.70
N GLU A 353 -4.83 13.65 -7.96
CA GLU A 353 -6.19 13.89 -8.48
C GLU A 353 -7.22 12.87 -7.93
N ILE A 354 -6.78 11.69 -7.50
CA ILE A 354 -7.67 10.63 -7.04
C ILE A 354 -7.46 10.22 -5.58
N TYR A 355 -6.33 10.56 -4.95
CA TYR A 355 -6.02 10.22 -3.56
C TYR A 355 -5.43 11.37 -2.78
N TYR A 356 -5.57 11.31 -1.45
CA TYR A 356 -4.74 12.05 -0.51
C TYR A 356 -3.47 11.28 -0.25
N SER A 357 -2.33 11.90 -0.51
CA SER A 357 -1.04 11.26 -0.29
C SER A 357 -0.75 11.14 1.21
N ASP A 358 -0.40 9.93 1.65
CA ASP A 358 0.25 9.71 2.93
C ASP A 358 1.75 9.79 2.71
N TRP A 359 2.38 10.76 3.37
CA TRP A 359 3.81 10.95 3.35
C TRP A 359 4.35 10.62 4.73
N GLU A 360 5.34 9.77 4.80
CA GLU A 360 5.93 9.37 6.08
C GLU A 360 6.57 10.54 6.82
N ASP A 361 7.09 11.55 6.11
CA ASP A 361 7.54 12.81 6.69
C ASP A 361 6.57 13.95 6.43
N ARG A 362 5.59 14.15 7.32
CA ARG A 362 4.70 15.31 7.28
C ARG A 362 5.36 16.64 7.70
N LYS A 363 6.59 16.60 8.26
CA LYS A 363 7.30 17.85 8.59
C LYS A 363 7.72 18.62 7.35
N SER A 364 8.10 17.92 6.26
CA SER A 364 8.51 18.57 5.01
C SER A 364 7.34 19.27 4.29
N THR A 365 6.09 18.88 4.53
CA THR A 365 4.92 19.43 3.83
C THR A 365 4.32 20.66 4.45
N ARG A 366 4.55 20.92 5.74
CA ARG A 366 4.08 22.15 6.42
C ARG A 366 4.95 23.36 6.15
N LEU A 367 6.15 23.18 5.59
CA LEU A 367 7.05 24.29 5.25
C LEU A 367 6.73 24.91 3.89
N ASN A 368 5.84 24.32 3.10
CA ASN A 368 5.50 24.77 1.74
C ASN A 368 4.01 25.11 1.54
N SER A 369 3.27 25.34 2.62
CA SER A 369 1.89 25.82 2.57
C SER A 369 1.75 27.22 3.18
#